data_469be0228ba7f2286978244cf56d8e14
#
_entry.id   469be0228ba7f2286978244cf56d8e14
#
_cell.length_a   1.000
_cell.length_b   1.000
_cell.length_c   1.000
_cell.angle_alpha   90.00
_cell.angle_beta   90.00
_cell.angle_gamma   90.00
#
_symmetry.space_group_name_H-M   'P 1'
#
loop_
_entity.id
_entity.type
_entity.pdbx_description
1 polymer ?
#
loop_
_entity_poly.entity_id
_entity_poly.type
_entity_poly.pdbx_seq_one_letter_code
_entity_poly.pdbx_strand_id
1 'polypeptide(L)'
;MLARASVLLLLVASTLAAVHNISLRRIEPNPRRSFGDRVRATRTVLERRYGNASTKGEEPLVNFEDAQYYGEISIGTPPQPFKVMFDTGSSDLWVPSKECGLLDLACKAHEKYDHTKSSTYVKNGTKFAIRYGSGSMSGFLSQDTLTVAGLTVQNVTFAEATSEPGQSFVAAKFDGIFGMGWIEISQGVVPPFYLMVQQHLVTDPIYAFWLNRIIEPNAGGSLDLGGDDPSHYSGELTYVPLTKDGYWQFALDDMVVAGKGSLCKEPCQAIADTGTSLMAGPTDAVKKIQEWIGAKPLAQGEYTVDCDRIPSLPTISFKLGGKTFDLTGKDYILRIGSTCLSGFMGIDVPAGPLWILGDVFIGKYYTVFDIKSNRVGYALAK
;
A
#
# COMPACT_ATOMS: atom_id res chain seq x y z
N MET A 1 -64.20 -31.96 -10.31
CA MET A 1 -63.24 -31.45 -9.29
C MET A 1 -61.90 -31.26 -9.97
N LEU A 2 -61.61 -30.03 -10.40
CA LEU A 2 -60.33 -29.66 -11.06
C LEU A 2 -59.42 -29.01 -10.01
N ALA A 3 -58.36 -29.70 -9.62
CA ALA A 3 -57.34 -29.17 -8.73
C ALA A 3 -56.44 -28.15 -9.50
N ARG A 4 -56.47 -26.89 -9.09
CA ARG A 4 -55.55 -25.88 -9.57
C ARG A 4 -54.23 -26.03 -8.79
N ALA A 5 -53.18 -26.45 -9.47
CA ALA A 5 -51.81 -26.39 -8.95
C ALA A 5 -51.27 -24.96 -9.14
N SER A 6 -51.09 -24.23 -8.05
CA SER A 6 -50.39 -22.93 -8.03
C SER A 6 -48.89 -23.18 -8.03
N VAL A 7 -48.24 -22.89 -9.15
CA VAL A 7 -46.78 -22.88 -9.23
C VAL A 7 -46.29 -21.56 -8.62
N LEU A 8 -45.67 -21.68 -7.44
CA LEU A 8 -45.00 -20.56 -6.77
C LEU A 8 -43.63 -20.36 -7.47
N LEU A 9 -43.52 -19.37 -8.35
CA LEU A 9 -42.24 -18.94 -8.88
C LEU A 9 -41.45 -18.20 -7.77
N LEU A 10 -40.49 -18.87 -7.17
CA LEU A 10 -39.48 -18.23 -6.36
C LEU A 10 -38.53 -17.45 -7.28
N LEU A 11 -38.76 -16.14 -7.40
CA LEU A 11 -37.76 -15.20 -7.93
C LEU A 11 -36.60 -15.14 -6.94
N VAL A 12 -35.54 -15.91 -7.20
CA VAL A 12 -34.25 -15.69 -6.58
C VAL A 12 -33.68 -14.43 -7.21
N ALA A 13 -33.89 -13.30 -6.56
CA ALA A 13 -33.14 -12.10 -6.87
C ALA A 13 -31.69 -12.38 -6.49
N SER A 14 -30.85 -12.71 -7.46
CA SER A 14 -29.40 -12.66 -7.30
C SER A 14 -29.06 -11.18 -7.10
N THR A 15 -28.90 -10.78 -5.83
CA THR A 15 -28.23 -9.52 -5.52
C THR A 15 -26.80 -9.67 -6.02
N LEU A 16 -26.49 -9.08 -7.15
CA LEU A 16 -25.09 -8.88 -7.54
C LEU A 16 -24.40 -8.16 -6.39
N ALA A 17 -23.39 -8.78 -5.83
CA ALA A 17 -22.56 -8.18 -4.79
C ALA A 17 -22.03 -6.85 -5.33
N ALA A 18 -22.37 -5.75 -4.67
CA ALA A 18 -21.89 -4.45 -5.08
C ALA A 18 -20.43 -4.30 -4.64
N VAL A 19 -19.53 -4.22 -5.60
CA VAL A 19 -18.13 -3.82 -5.37
C VAL A 19 -18.08 -2.31 -5.46
N HIS A 20 -17.55 -1.66 -4.42
CA HIS A 20 -17.36 -0.21 -4.38
C HIS A 20 -15.94 0.14 -4.79
N ASN A 21 -15.79 1.07 -5.69
CA ASN A 21 -14.54 1.37 -6.36
C ASN A 21 -14.03 2.77 -6.01
N ILE A 22 -12.75 2.88 -5.69
CA ILE A 22 -12.02 4.13 -5.50
C ILE A 22 -11.03 4.26 -6.64
N SER A 23 -11.16 5.32 -7.44
CA SER A 23 -10.13 5.66 -8.42
C SER A 23 -8.86 6.11 -7.71
N LEU A 24 -7.77 5.41 -7.95
CA LEU A 24 -6.45 5.77 -7.45
C LEU A 24 -5.75 6.65 -8.49
N ARG A 25 -5.00 7.64 -8.02
CA ARG A 25 -4.14 8.47 -8.85
C ARG A 25 -2.69 8.15 -8.57
N ARG A 26 -1.92 7.93 -9.61
CA ARG A 26 -0.48 7.76 -9.50
C ARG A 26 0.19 9.11 -9.25
N ILE A 27 1.16 9.13 -8.35
CA ILE A 27 1.99 10.31 -8.11
C ILE A 27 3.09 10.37 -9.18
N GLU A 28 3.13 11.49 -9.94
CA GLU A 28 4.17 11.69 -10.94
C GLU A 28 5.52 12.03 -10.28
N PRO A 29 6.63 11.49 -10.80
CA PRO A 29 7.97 11.78 -10.31
C PRO A 29 8.31 13.27 -10.33
N ASN A 30 8.88 13.80 -9.25
CA ASN A 30 9.41 15.15 -9.25
C ASN A 30 10.80 15.18 -9.91
N PRO A 31 10.96 15.80 -11.11
CA PRO A 31 12.22 15.79 -11.83
C PRO A 31 13.36 16.58 -11.14
N ARG A 32 13.05 17.33 -10.08
CA ARG A 32 14.03 18.17 -9.35
C ARG A 32 14.69 17.45 -8.17
N ARG A 33 14.31 16.23 -7.85
CA ARG A 33 14.90 15.46 -6.75
C ARG A 33 15.71 14.29 -7.26
N SER A 34 16.87 14.06 -6.63
CA SER A 34 17.66 12.89 -6.96
C SER A 34 16.94 11.63 -6.50
N PHE A 35 17.00 10.60 -7.30
CA PHE A 35 16.44 9.30 -6.95
C PHE A 35 17.11 8.70 -5.70
N GLY A 36 18.40 9.02 -5.46
CA GLY A 36 19.14 8.63 -4.29
C GLY A 36 18.53 9.03 -2.98
N ASP A 37 17.95 10.17 -2.97
CA ASP A 37 17.20 10.64 -1.82
C ASP A 37 15.96 9.79 -1.59
N ARG A 38 15.35 9.20 -2.62
CA ARG A 38 14.12 8.41 -2.55
C ARG A 38 14.35 7.00 -1.99
N VAL A 39 15.36 6.30 -2.48
CA VAL A 39 15.69 4.96 -2.01
C VAL A 39 16.14 4.95 -0.55
N ARG A 40 16.91 5.97 -0.13
CA ARG A 40 17.32 6.10 1.27
C ARG A 40 16.11 6.18 2.19
N ALA A 41 15.10 6.96 1.81
CA ALA A 41 13.88 7.07 2.58
C ALA A 41 13.13 5.74 2.65
N THR A 42 12.94 5.05 1.52
CA THR A 42 12.29 3.73 1.50
C THR A 42 13.04 2.74 2.39
N ARG A 43 14.37 2.70 2.31
CA ARG A 43 15.18 1.81 3.14
C ARG A 43 14.99 2.09 4.63
N THR A 44 15.07 3.35 5.05
CA THR A 44 14.85 3.76 6.44
C THR A 44 13.43 3.44 6.91
N VAL A 45 12.42 3.57 6.03
CA VAL A 45 11.03 3.17 6.31
C VAL A 45 10.95 1.72 6.68
N LEU A 46 11.49 0.88 5.83
CA LEU A 46 11.35 -0.56 5.95
C LEU A 46 12.18 -1.08 7.14
N GLU A 47 13.38 -0.54 7.35
CA GLU A 47 14.21 -0.86 8.52
C GLU A 47 13.52 -0.50 9.84
N ARG A 48 12.73 0.59 9.88
CA ARG A 48 11.98 0.99 11.08
C ARG A 48 10.64 0.28 11.22
N ARG A 49 9.92 0.07 10.13
CA ARG A 49 8.63 -0.64 10.15
C ARG A 49 8.80 -2.11 10.56
N TYR A 50 9.83 -2.76 10.05
CA TYR A 50 10.09 -4.18 10.22
C TYR A 50 11.33 -4.49 11.07
N GLY A 51 12.11 -3.47 11.46
CA GLY A 51 13.29 -3.54 12.29
C GLY A 51 13.05 -3.07 13.73
N ASN A 52 13.78 -3.63 14.71
CA ASN A 52 13.81 -3.10 16.07
C ASN A 52 14.69 -1.84 16.10
N ALA A 53 14.10 -0.67 15.88
CA ALA A 53 14.83 0.58 15.90
C ALA A 53 15.06 1.07 17.33
N SER A 54 16.28 0.88 17.82
CA SER A 54 16.86 1.65 18.92
C SER A 54 18.12 2.35 18.41
N THR A 55 17.97 3.46 17.72
CA THR A 55 19.08 4.42 17.49
C THR A 55 18.54 5.83 17.43
N LYS A 56 19.03 6.65 18.35
CA LYS A 56 18.90 8.11 18.31
C LYS A 56 19.84 8.63 17.22
N GLY A 57 19.30 9.28 16.19
CA GLY A 57 20.05 9.97 15.14
C GLY A 57 19.09 10.82 14.33
N GLU A 58 19.34 12.11 14.21
CA GLU A 58 18.64 12.98 13.27
C GLU A 58 19.00 12.53 11.84
N GLU A 59 18.00 12.09 11.06
CA GLU A 59 18.19 11.71 9.66
C GLU A 59 17.35 12.61 8.75
N PRO A 60 17.93 13.09 7.64
CA PRO A 60 17.21 13.84 6.63
C PRO A 60 16.22 12.92 5.90
N LEU A 61 14.97 13.31 5.88
CA LEU A 61 13.86 12.58 5.31
C LEU A 61 13.70 12.91 3.82
N VAL A 62 13.37 11.89 3.04
CA VAL A 62 13.28 12.01 1.59
C VAL A 62 12.04 11.34 1.02
N ASN A 63 11.54 11.95 -0.04
CA ASN A 63 10.28 11.82 -0.74
C ASN A 63 10.06 10.51 -1.51
N PHE A 64 8.85 9.94 -1.38
CA PHE A 64 8.38 8.72 -2.05
C PHE A 64 7.67 8.96 -3.39
N GLU A 65 7.89 10.04 -4.08
CA GLU A 65 7.05 10.56 -5.17
C GLU A 65 6.90 9.67 -6.43
N ASP A 66 7.57 8.51 -6.56
CA ASP A 66 7.70 7.93 -7.89
C ASP A 66 6.96 6.63 -8.18
N ALA A 67 6.23 6.08 -7.22
CA ALA A 67 5.35 4.94 -7.43
C ALA A 67 4.33 4.83 -6.28
N GLN A 68 3.69 5.93 -5.91
CA GLN A 68 2.65 5.96 -4.89
C GLN A 68 1.31 6.27 -5.54
N TYR A 69 0.26 5.67 -4.97
CA TYR A 69 -1.11 5.88 -5.40
C TYR A 69 -1.91 6.46 -4.24
N TYR A 70 -2.74 7.45 -4.53
CA TYR A 70 -3.67 8.03 -3.57
C TYR A 70 -5.09 8.03 -4.12
N GLY A 71 -6.06 8.03 -3.22
CA GLY A 71 -7.47 8.26 -3.55
C GLY A 71 -8.06 9.31 -2.63
N GLU A 72 -9.31 9.65 -2.90
CA GLU A 72 -10.02 10.71 -2.19
C GLU A 72 -11.00 10.12 -1.17
N ILE A 73 -10.99 10.70 0.03
CA ILE A 73 -11.96 10.46 1.10
C ILE A 73 -12.52 11.80 1.59
N SER A 74 -13.56 11.77 2.41
CA SER A 74 -13.95 12.93 3.18
C SER A 74 -14.34 12.57 4.60
N ILE A 75 -14.10 13.49 5.54
CA ILE A 75 -14.37 13.32 6.98
C ILE A 75 -15.26 14.45 7.45
N GLY A 76 -16.28 14.11 8.27
CA GLY A 76 -17.15 15.06 8.93
C GLY A 76 -18.42 15.42 8.16
N THR A 77 -19.27 16.24 8.82
CA THR A 77 -20.52 16.74 8.30
C THR A 77 -20.62 18.26 8.50
N PRO A 78 -20.52 19.10 7.47
CA PRO A 78 -20.36 18.74 6.06
C PRO A 78 -19.02 18.06 5.75
N PRO A 79 -18.90 17.31 4.63
CA PRO A 79 -17.70 16.58 4.25
C PRO A 79 -16.49 17.50 4.04
N GLN A 80 -15.36 17.16 4.64
CA GLN A 80 -14.06 17.80 4.41
C GLN A 80 -13.19 16.82 3.61
N PRO A 81 -12.78 17.16 2.36
CA PRO A 81 -12.08 16.24 1.46
C PRO A 81 -10.59 16.12 1.80
N PHE A 82 -10.05 14.91 1.62
CA PHE A 82 -8.63 14.59 1.79
C PHE A 82 -8.17 13.61 0.73
N LYS A 83 -6.93 13.75 0.30
CA LYS A 83 -6.19 12.77 -0.48
C LYS A 83 -5.43 11.88 0.49
N VAL A 84 -5.63 10.58 0.39
CA VAL A 84 -4.95 9.63 1.28
C VAL A 84 -4.26 8.51 0.51
N MET A 85 -3.13 8.06 1.04
CA MET A 85 -2.50 6.84 0.59
C MET A 85 -3.18 5.65 1.27
N PHE A 86 -3.63 4.66 0.49
CA PHE A 86 -4.19 3.42 1.02
C PHE A 86 -3.05 2.42 1.25
N ASP A 87 -2.70 2.22 2.51
CA ASP A 87 -1.47 1.53 2.95
C ASP A 87 -1.78 0.19 3.63
N THR A 88 -1.52 -0.93 2.95
CA THR A 88 -1.71 -2.27 3.53
C THR A 88 -0.64 -2.67 4.55
N GLY A 89 0.42 -1.88 4.68
CA GLY A 89 1.47 -2.05 5.68
C GLY A 89 1.21 -1.30 7.00
N SER A 90 0.11 -0.53 7.11
CA SER A 90 -0.33 0.10 8.36
C SER A 90 -1.85 0.03 8.52
N SER A 91 -2.38 0.38 9.71
CA SER A 91 -3.79 0.10 10.05
C SER A 91 -4.57 1.31 10.56
N ASP A 92 -3.92 2.44 10.78
CA ASP A 92 -4.57 3.62 11.32
C ASP A 92 -4.89 4.64 10.22
N LEU A 93 -6.05 5.31 10.34
CA LEU A 93 -6.38 6.49 9.54
C LEU A 93 -5.89 7.75 10.26
N TRP A 94 -5.18 8.62 9.54
CA TRP A 94 -4.85 9.94 10.04
C TRP A 94 -4.83 10.99 8.93
N VAL A 95 -5.14 12.23 9.30
CA VAL A 95 -5.06 13.43 8.44
C VAL A 95 -4.50 14.60 9.24
N PRO A 96 -3.93 15.64 8.61
CA PRO A 96 -3.48 16.83 9.31
C PRO A 96 -4.62 17.55 10.04
N SER A 97 -4.35 18.07 11.22
CA SER A 97 -5.29 18.85 12.03
C SER A 97 -5.17 20.35 11.75
N LYS A 98 -6.28 21.07 11.86
CA LYS A 98 -6.25 22.54 11.97
C LYS A 98 -5.44 23.02 13.17
N GLU A 99 -5.31 22.20 14.21
CA GLU A 99 -4.50 22.50 15.40
C GLU A 99 -3.00 22.27 15.19
N CYS A 100 -2.58 21.86 14.00
CA CYS A 100 -1.17 21.66 13.69
C CYS A 100 -0.36 22.96 13.81
N GLY A 101 0.85 22.82 14.35
CA GLY A 101 1.72 23.94 14.65
C GLY A 101 2.03 24.82 13.43
N LEU A 102 2.06 26.14 13.63
CA LEU A 102 2.32 27.12 12.55
C LEU A 102 3.70 26.96 11.87
N LEU A 103 4.64 26.28 12.50
CA LEU A 103 5.98 26.04 11.99
C LEU A 103 6.11 24.68 11.29
N ASP A 104 5.08 23.82 11.35
CA ASP A 104 5.07 22.55 10.67
C ASP A 104 4.78 22.74 9.17
N LEU A 105 5.79 22.51 8.35
CA LEU A 105 5.72 22.75 6.90
C LEU A 105 4.84 21.71 6.18
N ALA A 106 4.79 20.47 6.70
CA ALA A 106 3.94 19.44 6.14
C ALA A 106 2.47 19.81 6.30
N CYS A 107 2.07 20.13 7.51
CA CYS A 107 0.71 20.61 7.77
C CYS A 107 0.31 21.87 6.99
N LYS A 108 1.29 22.73 6.63
CA LYS A 108 1.00 23.89 5.78
C LYS A 108 0.75 23.54 4.32
N ALA A 109 1.36 22.46 3.86
CA ALA A 109 1.29 22.04 2.46
C ALA A 109 0.03 21.24 2.12
N HIS A 110 -0.69 20.73 3.14
CA HIS A 110 -1.80 19.80 2.99
C HIS A 110 -3.12 20.34 3.53
N GLU A 111 -4.22 19.70 3.11
CA GLU A 111 -5.56 19.96 3.66
C GLU A 111 -5.60 19.53 5.13
N LYS A 112 -6.38 20.28 5.93
CA LYS A 112 -6.46 20.09 7.38
C LYS A 112 -7.89 19.89 7.83
N TYR A 113 -8.11 18.87 8.64
CA TYR A 113 -9.38 18.62 9.27
C TYR A 113 -9.66 19.66 10.36
N ASP A 114 -10.86 20.26 10.30
CA ASP A 114 -11.37 21.24 11.25
C ASP A 114 -12.59 20.65 11.98
N HIS A 115 -12.35 20.04 13.14
CA HIS A 115 -13.42 19.42 13.92
C HIS A 115 -14.50 20.42 14.36
N THR A 116 -14.19 21.72 14.43
CA THR A 116 -15.19 22.75 14.79
C THR A 116 -16.24 22.96 13.70
N LYS A 117 -15.99 22.48 12.49
CA LYS A 117 -16.91 22.56 11.36
C LYS A 117 -17.79 21.33 11.20
N SER A 118 -17.53 20.23 11.92
CA SER A 118 -18.30 19.00 11.79
C SER A 118 -19.34 18.84 12.87
N SER A 119 -20.58 18.67 12.45
CA SER A 119 -21.70 18.40 13.38
C SER A 119 -21.75 16.97 13.90
N THR A 120 -21.01 16.06 13.27
CA THR A 120 -20.89 14.62 13.66
C THR A 120 -19.62 14.33 14.43
N TYR A 121 -18.78 15.35 14.67
CA TYR A 121 -17.56 15.20 15.46
C TYR A 121 -17.84 14.77 16.90
N VAL A 122 -17.08 13.80 17.37
CA VAL A 122 -17.07 13.38 18.78
C VAL A 122 -15.64 13.46 19.30
N LYS A 123 -15.47 14.22 20.37
CA LYS A 123 -14.16 14.40 21.00
C LYS A 123 -13.67 13.11 21.63
N ASN A 124 -12.44 12.68 21.29
CA ASN A 124 -11.71 11.62 21.96
C ASN A 124 -10.55 12.23 22.78
N GLY A 125 -9.57 12.84 22.12
CA GLY A 125 -8.45 13.55 22.74
C GLY A 125 -7.33 12.65 23.26
N THR A 126 -7.42 11.33 23.07
CA THR A 126 -6.33 10.40 23.44
C THR A 126 -5.10 10.72 22.59
N LYS A 127 -3.94 10.85 23.22
CA LYS A 127 -2.68 11.11 22.52
C LYS A 127 -2.37 9.96 21.57
N PHE A 128 -1.96 10.32 20.38
CA PHE A 128 -1.61 9.39 19.32
C PHE A 128 -0.25 9.76 18.73
N ALA A 129 0.56 8.75 18.42
CA ALA A 129 1.80 8.94 17.70
C ALA A 129 2.14 7.66 16.94
N ILE A 130 2.50 7.81 15.67
CA ILE A 130 2.94 6.72 14.84
C ILE A 130 4.29 7.07 14.20
N ARG A 131 5.13 6.08 14.08
CA ARG A 131 6.42 6.20 13.39
C ARG A 131 6.38 5.33 12.15
N TYR A 132 6.37 5.99 11.02
CA TYR A 132 6.64 5.35 9.74
C TYR A 132 8.15 5.40 9.50
N GLY A 133 8.62 4.58 8.60
CA GLY A 133 10.00 4.70 8.21
C GLY A 133 10.32 6.02 7.47
N SER A 134 9.34 6.60 6.77
CA SER A 134 9.48 7.88 6.04
C SER A 134 9.33 9.10 6.92
N GLY A 135 8.81 8.96 8.14
CA GLY A 135 8.53 10.07 9.03
C GLY A 135 7.81 9.61 10.28
N SER A 136 7.45 10.56 11.10
CA SER A 136 6.58 10.33 12.25
C SER A 136 5.46 11.36 12.23
N MET A 137 4.34 11.00 12.82
CA MET A 137 3.31 11.95 13.15
C MET A 137 2.93 11.82 14.62
N SER A 138 2.52 12.89 15.20
CA SER A 138 1.93 12.90 16.52
C SER A 138 0.73 13.84 16.56
N GLY A 139 -0.21 13.53 17.43
CA GLY A 139 -1.44 14.27 17.57
C GLY A 139 -2.37 13.62 18.58
N PHE A 140 -3.63 13.58 18.27
CA PHE A 140 -4.67 13.01 19.14
C PHE A 140 -5.77 12.33 18.32
N LEU A 141 -6.49 11.43 18.96
CA LEU A 141 -7.62 10.74 18.35
C LEU A 141 -8.86 11.61 18.36
N SER A 142 -9.63 11.51 17.30
CA SER A 142 -10.95 12.10 17.10
C SER A 142 -11.89 11.06 16.52
N GLN A 143 -13.19 11.26 16.63
CA GLN A 143 -14.18 10.39 15.99
C GLN A 143 -15.12 11.22 15.13
N ASP A 144 -15.40 10.75 13.92
CA ASP A 144 -16.36 11.40 13.02
C ASP A 144 -16.88 10.40 11.95
N THR A 145 -17.71 10.90 11.07
CA THR A 145 -18.21 10.18 9.89
C THR A 145 -17.17 10.24 8.77
N LEU A 146 -16.87 9.09 8.18
CA LEU A 146 -16.01 8.96 7.02
C LEU A 146 -16.84 8.62 5.77
N THR A 147 -16.56 9.31 4.66
CA THR A 147 -17.12 8.94 3.35
C THR A 147 -16.00 8.51 2.42
N VAL A 148 -16.13 7.33 1.82
CA VAL A 148 -15.16 6.75 0.89
C VAL A 148 -15.90 5.86 -0.12
N ALA A 149 -15.60 5.96 -1.41
CA ALA A 149 -16.27 5.21 -2.48
C ALA A 149 -17.82 5.31 -2.45
N GLY A 150 -18.37 6.43 -2.01
CA GLY A 150 -19.82 6.58 -1.80
C GLY A 150 -20.39 5.89 -0.57
N LEU A 151 -19.57 5.16 0.19
CA LEU A 151 -19.92 4.57 1.48
C LEU A 151 -19.78 5.58 2.60
N THR A 152 -20.76 5.62 3.50
CA THR A 152 -20.72 6.46 4.72
C THR A 152 -20.51 5.58 5.94
N VAL A 153 -19.31 5.65 6.53
CA VAL A 153 -18.91 4.87 7.69
C VAL A 153 -19.07 5.73 8.95
N GLN A 154 -19.88 5.26 9.87
CA GLN A 154 -20.17 6.00 11.10
C GLN A 154 -19.13 5.70 12.19
N ASN A 155 -18.92 6.67 13.08
CA ASN A 155 -18.11 6.53 14.29
C ASN A 155 -16.66 6.07 14.02
N VAL A 156 -16.06 6.56 12.93
CA VAL A 156 -14.67 6.24 12.61
C VAL A 156 -13.76 7.02 13.56
N THR A 157 -12.94 6.30 14.31
CA THR A 157 -11.85 6.90 15.09
C THR A 157 -10.63 7.04 14.20
N PHE A 158 -10.07 8.23 14.14
CA PHE A 158 -8.87 8.56 13.35
C PHE A 158 -7.97 9.51 14.13
N ALA A 159 -6.74 9.67 13.67
CA ALA A 159 -5.85 10.63 14.32
C ALA A 159 -5.83 11.97 13.57
N GLU A 160 -5.94 13.05 14.33
CA GLU A 160 -5.62 14.40 13.90
C GLU A 160 -4.14 14.65 14.14
N ALA A 161 -3.34 14.81 13.08
CA ALA A 161 -1.93 15.11 13.19
C ALA A 161 -1.70 16.57 13.56
N THR A 162 -1.03 16.82 14.66
CA THR A 162 -0.63 18.17 15.11
C THR A 162 0.84 18.46 14.88
N SER A 163 1.62 17.43 14.56
CA SER A 163 3.02 17.53 14.15
C SER A 163 3.40 16.40 13.21
N GLU A 164 3.98 16.77 12.09
CA GLU A 164 4.49 15.89 11.03
C GLU A 164 5.95 16.25 10.73
N PRO A 165 6.86 16.01 11.69
CA PRO A 165 8.25 16.44 11.53
C PRO A 165 8.92 15.68 10.40
N GLY A 166 9.63 16.43 9.56
CA GLY A 166 10.42 15.89 8.48
C GLY A 166 9.97 16.31 7.09
N GLN A 167 10.84 16.08 6.10
CA GLN A 167 10.61 16.54 4.72
C GLN A 167 9.74 15.59 3.88
N SER A 168 9.53 14.36 4.33
CA SER A 168 8.78 13.36 3.57
C SER A 168 7.33 13.75 3.39
N PHE A 169 6.66 14.14 4.47
CA PHE A 169 5.29 14.61 4.39
C PHE A 169 5.16 15.99 3.73
N VAL A 170 6.15 16.87 3.88
CA VAL A 170 6.17 18.18 3.16
C VAL A 170 6.09 18.00 1.65
N ALA A 171 6.67 16.94 1.17
CA ALA A 171 6.78 16.67 -0.27
C ALA A 171 5.71 15.71 -0.79
N ALA A 172 4.96 15.05 0.09
CA ALA A 172 3.88 14.14 -0.28
C ALA A 172 2.82 14.85 -1.13
N LYS A 173 2.13 14.08 -1.96
CA LYS A 173 0.99 14.56 -2.78
C LYS A 173 -0.35 14.14 -2.18
N PHE A 174 -0.30 13.46 -1.05
CA PHE A 174 -1.43 13.07 -0.25
C PHE A 174 -1.39 13.80 1.10
N ASP A 175 -2.54 13.99 1.70
CA ASP A 175 -2.69 14.71 2.97
C ASP A 175 -2.47 13.79 4.17
N GLY A 176 -2.84 12.51 4.05
CA GLY A 176 -2.76 11.55 5.15
C GLY A 176 -2.66 10.10 4.67
N ILE A 177 -2.73 9.17 5.61
CA ILE A 177 -2.66 7.73 5.34
C ILE A 177 -3.96 7.06 5.80
N PHE A 178 -4.50 6.19 4.95
CA PHE A 178 -5.61 5.29 5.25
C PHE A 178 -5.05 3.87 5.40
N GLY A 179 -4.87 3.43 6.64
CA GLY A 179 -4.36 2.10 6.93
C GLY A 179 -5.33 1.00 6.54
N MET A 180 -4.85 0.03 5.75
CA MET A 180 -5.59 -1.13 5.23
C MET A 180 -5.03 -2.44 5.77
N GLY A 181 -4.15 -2.38 6.77
CA GLY A 181 -3.57 -3.54 7.44
C GLY A 181 -4.48 -4.15 8.49
N TRP A 182 -3.96 -5.15 9.17
CA TRP A 182 -4.66 -5.89 10.22
C TRP A 182 -4.84 -5.08 11.50
N ILE A 183 -5.93 -5.38 12.23
CA ILE A 183 -6.24 -4.70 13.49
C ILE A 183 -5.15 -4.90 14.55
N GLU A 184 -4.40 -6.01 14.47
CA GLU A 184 -3.33 -6.36 15.41
C GLU A 184 -2.14 -5.40 15.37
N ILE A 185 -1.94 -4.68 14.27
CA ILE A 185 -0.88 -3.66 14.15
C ILE A 185 -1.39 -2.24 14.27
N SER A 186 -2.68 -2.04 14.53
CA SER A 186 -3.25 -0.73 14.84
C SER A 186 -2.81 -0.26 16.23
N GLN A 187 -2.85 1.05 16.45
CA GLN A 187 -2.54 1.68 17.74
C GLN A 187 -3.75 1.66 18.70
N GLY A 188 -4.51 0.55 18.71
CA GLY A 188 -5.71 0.39 19.54
C GLY A 188 -6.97 1.04 18.96
N VAL A 189 -6.95 1.34 17.67
CA VAL A 189 -8.09 1.89 16.91
C VAL A 189 -8.59 0.84 15.94
N VAL A 190 -9.91 0.74 15.75
CA VAL A 190 -10.47 -0.17 14.74
C VAL A 190 -10.24 0.43 13.36
N PRO A 191 -9.53 -0.27 12.45
CA PRO A 191 -9.28 0.24 11.10
C PRO A 191 -10.59 0.49 10.34
N PRO A 192 -10.68 1.52 9.49
CA PRO A 192 -11.93 1.90 8.83
C PRO A 192 -12.58 0.78 8.00
N PHE A 193 -11.79 -0.07 7.33
CA PHE A 193 -12.34 -1.17 6.55
C PHE A 193 -13.05 -2.21 7.45
N TYR A 194 -12.55 -2.47 8.66
CA TYR A 194 -13.23 -3.34 9.63
C TYR A 194 -14.58 -2.76 10.06
N LEU A 195 -14.67 -1.43 10.20
CA LEU A 195 -15.95 -0.75 10.48
C LEU A 195 -16.92 -0.85 9.30
N MET A 196 -16.43 -0.81 8.05
CA MET A 196 -17.27 -1.03 6.87
C MET A 196 -17.88 -2.44 6.89
N VAL A 197 -17.09 -3.46 7.24
CA VAL A 197 -17.56 -4.83 7.40
C VAL A 197 -18.57 -4.95 8.55
N GLN A 198 -18.27 -4.38 9.71
CA GLN A 198 -19.17 -4.43 10.89
C GLN A 198 -20.50 -3.70 10.65
N GLN A 199 -20.49 -2.63 9.85
CA GLN A 199 -21.69 -1.86 9.50
C GLN A 199 -22.40 -2.41 8.25
N HIS A 200 -21.98 -3.57 7.73
CA HIS A 200 -22.55 -4.20 6.54
C HIS A 200 -22.60 -3.29 5.30
N LEU A 201 -21.60 -2.41 5.16
CA LEU A 201 -21.46 -1.49 4.03
C LEU A 201 -20.80 -2.15 2.82
N VAL A 202 -20.08 -3.23 3.02
CA VAL A 202 -19.45 -4.07 2.00
C VAL A 202 -19.99 -5.49 2.06
N THR A 203 -20.04 -6.16 0.91
CA THR A 203 -20.62 -7.51 0.80
C THR A 203 -19.72 -8.56 1.43
N ASP A 204 -18.45 -8.55 1.07
CA ASP A 204 -17.44 -9.45 1.60
C ASP A 204 -16.31 -8.65 2.28
N PRO A 205 -15.66 -9.20 3.31
CA PRO A 205 -14.52 -8.58 3.96
C PRO A 205 -13.25 -8.76 3.11
N ILE A 206 -13.34 -8.32 1.87
CA ILE A 206 -12.31 -8.39 0.83
C ILE A 206 -12.12 -6.99 0.25
N TYR A 207 -10.88 -6.66 -0.03
CA TYR A 207 -10.56 -5.52 -0.87
C TYR A 207 -9.43 -5.88 -1.83
N ALA A 208 -9.33 -5.16 -2.96
CA ALA A 208 -8.35 -5.48 -3.98
C ALA A 208 -7.75 -4.22 -4.61
N PHE A 209 -6.50 -4.32 -5.05
CA PHE A 209 -5.78 -3.25 -5.73
C PHE A 209 -5.47 -3.60 -7.17
N TRP A 210 -5.83 -2.69 -8.06
CA TRP A 210 -5.34 -2.60 -9.42
C TRP A 210 -4.50 -1.33 -9.56
N LEU A 211 -3.20 -1.46 -9.76
CA LEU A 211 -2.30 -0.33 -9.93
C LEU A 211 -1.91 -0.23 -11.41
N ASN A 212 -2.41 0.80 -12.09
CA ASN A 212 -2.10 1.00 -13.51
C ASN A 212 -0.67 1.51 -13.67
N ARG A 213 0.15 0.75 -14.39
CA ARG A 213 1.56 1.08 -14.66
C ARG A 213 1.76 1.85 -15.96
N ILE A 214 0.71 2.04 -16.75
CA ILE A 214 0.77 2.84 -17.98
C ILE A 214 0.92 4.31 -17.58
N ILE A 215 1.95 4.95 -18.10
CA ILE A 215 2.21 6.38 -17.85
C ILE A 215 1.29 7.18 -18.78
N GLU A 216 0.05 7.39 -18.34
CA GLU A 216 -0.90 8.29 -18.98
C GLU A 216 -1.42 9.29 -17.95
N PRO A 217 -1.67 10.54 -18.34
CA PRO A 217 -2.29 11.52 -17.45
C PRO A 217 -3.62 10.99 -16.89
N ASN A 218 -3.75 10.96 -15.56
CA ASN A 218 -4.92 10.49 -14.80
C ASN A 218 -5.15 8.96 -14.75
N ALA A 219 -4.27 8.14 -15.29
CA ALA A 219 -4.35 6.69 -15.14
C ALA A 219 -3.62 6.25 -13.86
N GLY A 220 -4.33 6.07 -12.76
CA GLY A 220 -3.72 5.69 -11.47
C GLY A 220 -3.97 4.25 -11.09
N GLY A 221 -5.20 3.80 -11.10
CA GLY A 221 -5.58 2.48 -10.63
C GLY A 221 -6.94 2.49 -9.94
N SER A 222 -7.21 1.41 -9.22
CA SER A 222 -8.44 1.20 -8.48
C SER A 222 -8.17 0.49 -7.16
N LEU A 223 -8.91 0.87 -6.13
CA LEU A 223 -9.13 0.08 -4.92
C LEU A 223 -10.59 -0.37 -4.91
N ASP A 224 -10.80 -1.66 -4.98
CA ASP A 224 -12.11 -2.30 -4.96
C ASP A 224 -12.44 -2.74 -3.54
N LEU A 225 -13.59 -2.35 -2.99
CA LEU A 225 -14.04 -2.65 -1.63
C LEU A 225 -15.25 -3.58 -1.65
N GLY A 226 -15.20 -4.67 -0.89
CA GLY A 226 -16.28 -5.64 -0.77
C GLY A 226 -16.22 -6.78 -1.78
N GLY A 227 -15.12 -6.93 -2.49
CA GLY A 227 -14.89 -7.97 -3.49
C GLY A 227 -13.73 -7.65 -4.41
N ASP A 228 -13.62 -8.40 -5.50
CA ASP A 228 -12.67 -8.18 -6.60
C ASP A 228 -13.41 -7.78 -7.89
N ASP A 229 -12.74 -7.08 -8.79
CA ASP A 229 -13.27 -6.70 -10.09
C ASP A 229 -12.57 -7.48 -11.23
N PRO A 230 -13.25 -8.48 -11.84
CA PRO A 230 -12.67 -9.27 -12.94
C PRO A 230 -12.32 -8.45 -14.20
N SER A 231 -12.77 -7.21 -14.30
CA SER A 231 -12.37 -6.34 -15.40
C SER A 231 -10.90 -5.92 -15.31
N HIS A 232 -10.32 -5.91 -14.11
CA HIS A 232 -8.96 -5.47 -13.82
C HIS A 232 -7.89 -6.55 -13.94
N TYR A 233 -8.26 -7.83 -14.08
CA TYR A 233 -7.29 -8.92 -14.19
C TYR A 233 -7.67 -9.96 -15.23
N SER A 234 -6.74 -10.86 -15.53
CA SER A 234 -6.93 -11.97 -16.44
C SER A 234 -6.49 -13.29 -15.80
N GLY A 235 -7.17 -14.38 -16.19
CA GLY A 235 -6.95 -15.70 -15.62
C GLY A 235 -7.63 -15.88 -14.27
N GLU A 236 -7.19 -16.90 -13.51
CA GLU A 236 -7.71 -17.21 -12.18
C GLU A 236 -6.86 -16.60 -11.08
N LEU A 237 -7.49 -16.13 -10.01
CA LEU A 237 -6.80 -15.72 -8.79
C LEU A 237 -6.10 -16.91 -8.13
N THR A 238 -4.85 -16.75 -7.79
CA THR A 238 -4.07 -17.70 -6.99
C THR A 238 -3.98 -17.17 -5.58
N TYR A 239 -4.58 -17.88 -4.64
CA TYR A 239 -4.58 -17.49 -3.24
C TYR A 239 -3.45 -18.15 -2.47
N VAL A 240 -2.79 -17.37 -1.62
CA VAL A 240 -1.72 -17.79 -0.72
C VAL A 240 -2.16 -17.51 0.71
N PRO A 241 -2.19 -18.52 1.60
CA PRO A 241 -2.60 -18.32 2.99
C PRO A 241 -1.56 -17.49 3.73
N LEU A 242 -2.02 -16.67 4.68
CA LEU A 242 -1.14 -15.93 5.56
C LEU A 242 -0.44 -16.89 6.53
N THR A 243 0.79 -16.58 6.87
CA THR A 243 1.64 -17.35 7.79
C THR A 243 1.75 -16.70 9.17
N LYS A 244 1.35 -15.42 9.28
CA LYS A 244 1.42 -14.65 10.51
C LYS A 244 0.40 -13.53 10.50
N ASP A 245 -0.25 -13.31 11.62
CA ASP A 245 -1.14 -12.18 11.84
C ASP A 245 -0.35 -10.87 12.04
N GLY A 246 -0.94 -9.75 11.68
CA GLY A 246 -0.39 -8.42 11.83
C GLY A 246 -0.05 -7.75 10.50
N TYR A 247 0.69 -8.40 9.63
CA TYR A 247 0.94 -7.96 8.25
C TYR A 247 0.30 -8.93 7.27
N TRP A 248 0.13 -8.52 6.02
CA TRP A 248 -0.26 -9.40 4.91
C TRP A 248 0.93 -10.29 4.52
N GLN A 249 1.37 -11.11 5.49
CA GLN A 249 2.57 -11.94 5.41
C GLN A 249 2.22 -13.38 5.02
N PHE A 250 2.94 -13.90 4.03
CA PHE A 250 2.75 -15.25 3.47
C PHE A 250 4.09 -15.90 3.12
N ALA A 251 4.05 -17.20 2.86
CA ALA A 251 5.20 -17.94 2.38
C ALA A 251 5.46 -17.66 0.89
N LEU A 252 6.69 -17.30 0.56
CA LEU A 252 7.24 -17.27 -0.78
C LEU A 252 8.05 -18.56 -0.97
N ASP A 253 7.53 -19.49 -1.77
CA ASP A 253 8.12 -20.82 -1.95
C ASP A 253 9.55 -20.74 -2.50
N ASP A 254 9.76 -19.86 -3.49
CA ASP A 254 11.08 -19.58 -4.04
C ASP A 254 11.08 -18.26 -4.83
N MET A 255 12.24 -17.68 -5.00
CA MET A 255 12.51 -16.58 -5.90
C MET A 255 13.71 -16.92 -6.77
N VAL A 256 13.48 -17.02 -8.08
CA VAL A 256 14.48 -17.51 -9.04
C VAL A 256 14.80 -16.43 -10.07
N VAL A 257 16.09 -16.18 -10.30
CA VAL A 257 16.54 -15.33 -11.39
C VAL A 257 16.97 -16.22 -12.56
N ALA A 258 16.34 -16.05 -13.72
CA ALA A 258 16.53 -16.92 -14.89
C ALA A 258 18.01 -17.03 -15.30
N GLY A 259 18.50 -18.25 -15.42
CA GLY A 259 19.90 -18.55 -15.76
C GLY A 259 20.93 -18.22 -14.69
N LYS A 260 20.49 -17.88 -13.44
CA LYS A 260 21.38 -17.46 -12.35
C LYS A 260 21.22 -18.32 -11.09
N GLY A 261 20.01 -18.53 -10.61
CA GLY A 261 19.75 -19.36 -9.44
C GLY A 261 18.60 -18.89 -8.56
N SER A 262 18.41 -19.60 -7.45
CA SER A 262 17.42 -19.32 -6.41
C SER A 262 17.99 -18.37 -5.34
N LEU A 263 17.10 -17.57 -4.78
CA LEU A 263 17.39 -16.64 -3.69
C LEU A 263 16.82 -17.09 -2.33
N CYS A 264 15.86 -18.03 -2.35
CA CYS A 264 15.34 -18.65 -1.14
C CYS A 264 15.96 -20.05 -0.99
N LYS A 265 16.77 -20.26 0.06
CA LYS A 265 17.31 -21.60 0.38
C LYS A 265 16.26 -22.52 0.99
N GLU A 266 15.32 -21.93 1.69
CA GLU A 266 14.09 -22.49 2.26
C GLU A 266 12.98 -21.52 1.91
N PRO A 267 11.68 -21.85 2.09
CA PRO A 267 10.61 -20.91 1.85
C PRO A 267 10.86 -19.59 2.57
N CYS A 268 10.91 -18.50 1.82
CA CYS A 268 11.07 -17.16 2.37
C CYS A 268 9.73 -16.65 2.91
N GLN A 269 9.75 -15.61 3.70
CA GLN A 269 8.57 -14.86 4.08
C GLN A 269 8.45 -13.60 3.23
N ALA A 270 7.25 -13.26 2.79
CA ALA A 270 6.96 -12.05 2.06
C ALA A 270 5.73 -11.33 2.61
N ILE A 271 5.68 -10.02 2.42
CA ILE A 271 4.54 -9.16 2.76
C ILE A 271 4.07 -8.45 1.48
N ALA A 272 2.75 -8.36 1.27
CA ALA A 272 2.16 -7.47 0.28
C ALA A 272 1.92 -6.09 0.90
N ASP A 273 2.56 -5.04 0.38
CA ASP A 273 2.56 -3.71 0.98
C ASP A 273 2.39 -2.61 -0.07
N THR A 274 1.18 -2.04 -0.16
CA THR A 274 0.85 -0.92 -1.07
C THR A 274 1.41 0.43 -0.60
N GLY A 275 1.92 0.50 0.63
CA GLY A 275 2.64 1.66 1.15
C GLY A 275 4.13 1.65 0.78
N THR A 276 4.61 0.61 0.09
CA THR A 276 5.99 0.47 -0.36
C THR A 276 6.06 0.45 -1.88
N SER A 277 6.78 1.42 -2.47
CA SER A 277 6.88 1.55 -3.92
C SER A 277 7.75 0.46 -4.57
N LEU A 278 8.87 0.12 -3.94
CA LEU A 278 9.86 -0.83 -4.45
C LEU A 278 9.60 -2.24 -3.90
N MET A 279 10.33 -3.20 -4.43
CA MET A 279 10.49 -4.49 -3.78
C MET A 279 11.69 -4.44 -2.85
N ALA A 280 11.52 -4.81 -1.59
CA ALA A 280 12.61 -4.87 -0.63
C ALA A 280 12.87 -6.30 -0.16
N GLY A 281 14.12 -6.61 0.16
CA GLY A 281 14.49 -7.93 0.64
C GLY A 281 15.86 -7.95 1.29
N PRO A 282 16.28 -9.12 1.79
CA PRO A 282 17.57 -9.27 2.46
C PRO A 282 18.71 -8.69 1.65
N THR A 283 19.53 -7.86 2.28
CA THR A 283 20.58 -7.07 1.61
C THR A 283 21.49 -7.95 0.73
N ASP A 284 21.90 -9.12 1.21
CA ASP A 284 22.77 -10.03 0.45
C ASP A 284 22.06 -10.67 -0.76
N ALA A 285 20.76 -10.95 -0.64
CA ALA A 285 19.96 -11.46 -1.76
C ALA A 285 19.78 -10.36 -2.84
N VAL A 286 19.47 -9.14 -2.41
CA VAL A 286 19.33 -8.00 -3.32
C VAL A 286 20.65 -7.67 -4.00
N LYS A 287 21.79 -7.70 -3.30
CA LYS A 287 23.11 -7.52 -3.94
C LYS A 287 23.34 -8.54 -5.06
N LYS A 288 22.97 -9.81 -4.86
CA LYS A 288 23.07 -10.83 -5.91
C LYS A 288 22.16 -10.51 -7.12
N ILE A 289 20.93 -10.04 -6.87
CA ILE A 289 20.05 -9.58 -7.97
C ILE A 289 20.75 -8.48 -8.75
N GLN A 290 21.28 -7.45 -8.07
CA GLN A 290 21.95 -6.32 -8.72
C GLN A 290 23.15 -6.78 -9.57
N GLU A 291 23.97 -7.67 -9.03
CA GLU A 291 25.09 -8.28 -9.77
C GLU A 291 24.60 -9.06 -11.01
N TRP A 292 23.56 -9.88 -10.85
CA TRP A 292 23.03 -10.74 -11.91
C TRP A 292 22.35 -9.96 -13.04
N ILE A 293 21.70 -8.84 -12.73
CA ILE A 293 21.15 -7.92 -13.75
C ILE A 293 22.20 -6.96 -14.30
N GLY A 294 23.42 -6.96 -13.74
CA GLY A 294 24.53 -6.09 -14.14
C GLY A 294 24.25 -4.62 -13.83
N ALA A 295 23.56 -4.37 -12.73
CA ALA A 295 23.30 -3.03 -12.24
C ALA A 295 24.55 -2.41 -11.61
N LYS A 296 24.71 -1.10 -11.77
CA LYS A 296 25.83 -0.33 -11.22
C LYS A 296 25.35 0.41 -9.97
N PRO A 297 26.11 0.35 -8.88
CA PRO A 297 25.73 1.07 -7.66
C PRO A 297 25.78 2.58 -7.90
N LEU A 298 24.78 3.27 -7.39
CA LEU A 298 24.73 4.71 -7.19
C LEU A 298 24.97 5.06 -5.73
N ALA A 299 25.04 6.34 -5.43
CA ALA A 299 25.06 6.79 -4.04
C ALA A 299 23.81 6.28 -3.31
N GLN A 300 23.94 5.96 -2.01
CA GLN A 300 22.82 5.68 -1.10
C GLN A 300 22.12 4.30 -1.25
N GLY A 301 22.82 3.33 -1.84
CA GLY A 301 22.31 1.95 -1.95
C GLY A 301 21.38 1.69 -3.13
N GLU A 302 21.33 2.63 -4.06
CA GLU A 302 20.64 2.50 -5.34
C GLU A 302 21.49 1.80 -6.38
N TYR A 303 20.80 1.35 -7.43
CA TYR A 303 21.43 0.71 -8.55
C TYR A 303 20.79 1.16 -9.87
N THR A 304 21.59 1.44 -10.86
CA THR A 304 21.14 1.76 -12.21
C THR A 304 21.51 0.68 -13.19
N VAL A 305 20.72 0.57 -14.24
CA VAL A 305 21.03 -0.22 -15.42
C VAL A 305 21.02 0.67 -16.66
N ASP A 306 21.75 0.27 -17.69
CA ASP A 306 21.60 0.87 -19.00
C ASP A 306 20.19 0.59 -19.53
N CYS A 307 19.44 1.63 -19.89
CA CYS A 307 18.07 1.53 -20.34
C CYS A 307 17.89 0.64 -21.58
N ASP A 308 18.88 0.61 -22.45
CA ASP A 308 18.85 -0.20 -23.67
C ASP A 308 18.95 -1.71 -23.36
N ARG A 309 19.41 -2.07 -22.17
CA ARG A 309 19.51 -3.47 -21.73
C ARG A 309 18.20 -4.02 -21.17
N ILE A 310 17.20 -3.18 -20.86
CA ILE A 310 15.94 -3.63 -20.25
C ILE A 310 15.32 -4.84 -20.95
N PRO A 311 15.24 -4.91 -22.31
CA PRO A 311 14.66 -6.07 -22.98
C PRO A 311 15.47 -7.38 -22.84
N SER A 312 16.75 -7.29 -22.48
CA SER A 312 17.68 -8.42 -22.33
C SER A 312 17.94 -8.82 -20.89
N LEU A 313 17.34 -8.13 -19.92
CA LEU A 313 17.49 -8.48 -18.51
C LEU A 313 16.79 -9.78 -18.16
N PRO A 314 17.32 -10.57 -17.20
CA PRO A 314 16.75 -11.86 -16.84
C PRO A 314 15.35 -11.69 -16.22
N THR A 315 14.48 -12.64 -16.46
CA THR A 315 13.20 -12.75 -15.74
C THR A 315 13.46 -13.15 -14.30
N ILE A 316 12.75 -12.53 -13.38
CA ILE A 316 12.73 -12.85 -11.95
C ILE A 316 11.38 -13.46 -11.64
N SER A 317 11.40 -14.73 -11.22
CA SER A 317 10.21 -15.54 -10.98
C SER A 317 9.96 -15.71 -9.49
N PHE A 318 8.78 -15.35 -9.03
CA PHE A 318 8.29 -15.55 -7.67
C PHE A 318 7.37 -16.77 -7.67
N LYS A 319 7.68 -17.77 -6.85
CA LYS A 319 6.83 -18.96 -6.69
C LYS A 319 5.97 -18.80 -5.45
N LEU A 320 4.66 -18.73 -5.65
CA LEU A 320 3.65 -18.48 -4.63
C LEU A 320 2.48 -19.45 -4.83
N GLY A 321 2.11 -20.19 -3.79
CA GLY A 321 0.94 -21.08 -3.84
C GLY A 321 0.97 -22.08 -4.99
N GLY A 322 2.15 -22.59 -5.35
CA GLY A 322 2.36 -23.54 -6.41
C GLY A 322 2.33 -22.96 -7.84
N LYS A 323 2.20 -21.63 -7.99
CA LYS A 323 2.28 -20.95 -9.31
C LYS A 323 3.48 -20.02 -9.38
N THR A 324 3.86 -19.67 -10.60
CA THR A 324 4.99 -18.78 -10.89
C THR A 324 4.49 -17.42 -11.37
N PHE A 325 5.01 -16.37 -10.76
CA PHE A 325 4.73 -14.98 -11.06
C PHE A 325 6.01 -14.30 -11.55
N ASP A 326 6.05 -14.03 -12.84
CA ASP A 326 7.24 -13.53 -13.53
C ASP A 326 7.29 -12.02 -13.61
N LEU A 327 8.42 -11.42 -13.25
CA LEU A 327 8.76 -10.04 -13.55
C LEU A 327 9.89 -10.00 -14.58
N THR A 328 9.64 -9.36 -15.71
CA THR A 328 10.66 -9.07 -16.73
C THR A 328 11.40 -7.78 -16.42
N GLY A 329 12.47 -7.47 -17.12
CA GLY A 329 13.18 -6.20 -16.96
C GLY A 329 12.28 -4.96 -17.09
N LYS A 330 11.22 -5.03 -17.91
CA LYS A 330 10.23 -3.96 -18.03
C LYS A 330 9.39 -3.77 -16.78
N ASP A 331 9.23 -4.82 -15.98
CA ASP A 331 8.41 -4.81 -14.79
C ASP A 331 9.18 -4.32 -13.55
N TYR A 332 10.46 -4.70 -13.41
CA TYR A 332 11.26 -4.36 -12.23
C TYR A 332 12.31 -3.26 -12.43
N ILE A 333 12.40 -2.67 -13.63
CA ILE A 333 13.21 -1.48 -13.86
C ILE A 333 12.30 -0.26 -13.96
N LEU A 334 12.56 0.73 -13.14
CA LEU A 334 11.81 1.99 -13.12
C LEU A 334 12.54 3.01 -14.02
N ARG A 335 11.82 3.54 -15.00
CA ARG A 335 12.37 4.57 -15.89
C ARG A 335 11.95 5.95 -15.42
N ILE A 336 12.92 6.75 -14.99
CA ILE A 336 12.72 8.13 -14.51
C ILE A 336 13.53 9.08 -15.38
N GLY A 337 12.85 9.75 -16.30
CA GLY A 337 13.50 10.55 -17.33
C GLY A 337 14.44 9.69 -18.20
N SER A 338 15.72 10.01 -18.18
CA SER A 338 16.77 9.26 -18.91
C SER A 338 17.46 8.17 -18.06
N THR A 339 17.08 8.01 -16.79
CA THR A 339 17.72 7.06 -15.87
C THR A 339 16.84 5.84 -15.65
N CYS A 340 17.45 4.66 -15.70
CA CYS A 340 16.78 3.38 -15.47
C CYS A 340 17.31 2.74 -14.18
N LEU A 341 16.44 2.54 -13.24
CA LEU A 341 16.73 2.20 -11.86
C LEU A 341 16.19 0.82 -11.51
N SER A 342 16.95 0.08 -10.71
CA SER A 342 16.47 -1.19 -10.17
C SER A 342 15.34 -0.95 -9.18
N GLY A 343 14.23 -1.66 -9.35
CA GLY A 343 13.11 -1.67 -8.41
C GLY A 343 13.36 -2.51 -7.15
N PHE A 344 14.59 -2.96 -6.91
CA PHE A 344 14.96 -3.76 -5.74
C PHE A 344 15.82 -2.97 -4.76
N MET A 345 15.53 -3.08 -3.49
CA MET A 345 16.24 -2.44 -2.40
C MET A 345 16.58 -3.45 -1.30
N GLY A 346 17.84 -3.40 -0.84
CA GLY A 346 18.31 -4.22 0.27
C GLY A 346 17.89 -3.69 1.62
N ILE A 347 17.30 -4.56 2.44
CA ILE A 347 16.95 -4.28 3.84
C ILE A 347 17.13 -5.54 4.67
N ASP A 348 17.68 -5.39 5.87
CA ASP A 348 17.77 -6.47 6.84
C ASP A 348 16.86 -6.16 8.03
N VAL A 349 15.92 -7.06 8.31
CA VAL A 349 14.99 -6.92 9.43
C VAL A 349 15.33 -7.94 10.53
N PRO A 350 15.29 -7.57 11.82
CA PRO A 350 15.66 -8.45 12.92
C PRO A 350 14.81 -9.73 13.02
N ALA A 351 13.59 -9.70 12.51
CA ALA A 351 12.68 -10.85 12.50
C ALA A 351 13.09 -11.99 11.56
N GLY A 352 14.18 -11.82 10.79
CA GLY A 352 14.68 -12.78 9.81
C GLY A 352 14.52 -12.30 8.37
N PRO A 353 14.91 -13.11 7.39
CA PRO A 353 14.83 -12.75 5.99
C PRO A 353 13.38 -12.55 5.57
N LEU A 354 13.04 -11.31 5.20
CA LEU A 354 11.70 -10.91 4.80
C LEU A 354 11.77 -10.18 3.46
N TRP A 355 10.87 -10.54 2.54
CA TRP A 355 10.64 -9.81 1.31
C TRP A 355 9.41 -8.91 1.46
N ILE A 356 9.43 -7.75 0.83
CA ILE A 356 8.29 -6.84 0.75
C ILE A 356 7.98 -6.66 -0.73
N LEU A 357 6.80 -7.13 -1.12
CA LEU A 357 6.28 -7.00 -2.47
C LEU A 357 5.44 -5.72 -2.54
N GLY A 358 6.09 -4.64 -2.97
CA GLY A 358 5.46 -3.33 -3.11
C GLY A 358 4.86 -3.11 -4.50
N ASP A 359 4.66 -1.84 -4.85
CA ASP A 359 3.96 -1.44 -6.10
C ASP A 359 4.58 -2.00 -7.37
N VAL A 360 5.89 -2.28 -7.39
CA VAL A 360 6.54 -2.95 -8.52
C VAL A 360 5.93 -4.34 -8.79
N PHE A 361 5.57 -5.09 -7.75
CA PHE A 361 4.91 -6.39 -7.87
C PHE A 361 3.39 -6.24 -8.02
N ILE A 362 2.76 -5.47 -7.14
CA ILE A 362 1.30 -5.26 -7.10
C ILE A 362 0.80 -4.59 -8.39
N GLY A 363 1.60 -3.73 -9.01
CA GLY A 363 1.27 -3.13 -10.31
C GLY A 363 1.33 -4.10 -11.49
N LYS A 364 2.05 -5.22 -11.39
CA LYS A 364 2.04 -6.30 -12.39
C LYS A 364 0.91 -7.29 -12.13
N TYR A 365 0.59 -7.51 -10.87
CA TYR A 365 -0.40 -8.49 -10.43
C TYR A 365 -1.48 -7.82 -9.59
N TYR A 366 -2.71 -7.85 -10.09
CA TYR A 366 -3.89 -7.50 -9.33
C TYR A 366 -3.89 -8.27 -8.02
N THR A 367 -4.02 -7.58 -6.90
CA THR A 367 -3.80 -8.16 -5.58
C THR A 367 -5.06 -8.04 -4.73
N VAL A 368 -5.57 -9.19 -4.28
CA VAL A 368 -6.77 -9.33 -3.44
C VAL A 368 -6.38 -9.62 -2.01
N PHE A 369 -6.94 -8.88 -1.07
CA PHE A 369 -6.72 -9.02 0.36
C PHE A 369 -8.01 -9.56 1.01
N ASP A 370 -8.01 -10.83 1.39
CA ASP A 370 -9.19 -11.54 1.93
C ASP A 370 -9.02 -11.75 3.44
N ILE A 371 -9.63 -10.84 4.22
CA ILE A 371 -9.59 -10.87 5.69
C ILE A 371 -10.30 -12.12 6.22
N LYS A 372 -11.44 -12.50 5.62
CA LYS A 372 -12.25 -13.63 6.09
C LYS A 372 -11.53 -14.96 6.02
N SER A 373 -10.75 -15.14 4.95
CA SER A 373 -10.07 -16.42 4.69
C SER A 373 -8.59 -16.36 5.03
N ASN A 374 -8.08 -15.26 5.60
CA ASN A 374 -6.68 -15.06 5.97
C ASN A 374 -5.73 -15.39 4.82
N ARG A 375 -5.90 -14.72 3.66
CA ARG A 375 -5.12 -15.03 2.45
C ARG A 375 -4.98 -13.81 1.56
N VAL A 376 -3.97 -13.83 0.70
CA VAL A 376 -3.77 -12.86 -0.37
C VAL A 376 -3.92 -13.57 -1.72
N GLY A 377 -4.62 -12.96 -2.66
CA GLY A 377 -4.84 -13.47 -4.01
C GLY A 377 -4.09 -12.66 -5.07
N TYR A 378 -3.59 -13.32 -6.11
CA TYR A 378 -2.87 -12.69 -7.21
C TYR A 378 -3.36 -13.17 -8.56
N ALA A 379 -3.56 -12.25 -9.49
CA ALA A 379 -3.80 -12.54 -10.91
C ALA A 379 -3.09 -11.51 -11.79
N LEU A 380 -2.85 -11.84 -13.06
CA LEU A 380 -2.20 -10.90 -13.98
C LEU A 380 -3.11 -9.68 -14.20
N ALA A 381 -2.63 -8.49 -13.87
CA ALA A 381 -3.33 -7.23 -14.11
C ALA A 381 -3.49 -6.94 -15.61
N LYS A 382 -4.61 -6.30 -15.97
CA LYS A 382 -4.90 -5.83 -17.34
C LYS A 382 -4.45 -4.40 -17.56
#